data_aa8be9a45e20b47880bb94b97c89ac61
#
_entry.id   aa8be9a45e20b47880bb94b97c89ac61
#
_cell.length_a   1.000
_cell.length_b   1.000
_cell.length_c   1.000
_cell.angle_alpha   90.00
_cell.angle_beta   90.00
_cell.angle_gamma   90.00
#
_symmetry.space_group_name_H-M   'P 1'
#
loop_
_entity.id
_entity.type
_entity.pdbx_description
1 polymer ?
#
loop_
_entity_poly.entity_id
_entity_poly.type
_entity_poly.pdbx_seq_one_letter_code
_entity_poly.pdbx_strand_id
1 'polypeptide(L)'
;MNSKIIITGTGRAGTTFLVRLLTELNLDTGYTRENWQRDYDEHCSAGLEHDPADRVTPRIIKNPALCETLPGLLQSGELSVEHAIIPIRTLADATLSRIRVGGGGRTPGGLRGTNDPAQQQAVLAENFHRLMHTLVAHEIPFTFLEFPRFVTDAKYTRRQLDWLLEGIDEETFQRAFARVARPEMIHDFSRGLPADAGQPAENYAQIRRRKRRRRHAERILVSVLLAAAVWAIAARASSETDAGPVTTDYDSSADATDAE
;
A
#
# COMPACT_ATOMS: atom_id res chain seq x y z
N MET A 1 -12.12 13.83 2.80
CA MET A 1 -11.19 12.68 2.56
C MET A 1 -10.93 11.98 3.88
N ASN A 2 -10.89 10.64 3.90
CA ASN A 2 -10.50 9.93 5.12
C ASN A 2 -9.00 10.09 5.33
N SER A 3 -8.61 10.47 6.54
CA SER A 3 -7.21 10.63 6.92
C SER A 3 -6.47 9.29 6.89
N LYS A 4 -5.19 9.27 6.51
CA LYS A 4 -4.38 8.07 6.28
C LYS A 4 -3.30 7.91 7.35
N ILE A 5 -3.01 6.65 7.65
CA ILE A 5 -1.77 6.28 8.34
C ILE A 5 -0.74 5.97 7.24
N ILE A 6 0.39 6.67 7.24
CA ILE A 6 1.42 6.48 6.23
C ILE A 6 2.62 5.69 6.80
N ILE A 7 3.11 4.71 6.04
CA ILE A 7 4.39 4.04 6.30
C ILE A 7 5.39 4.58 5.29
N THR A 8 6.35 5.38 5.76
CA THR A 8 7.31 6.08 4.90
C THR A 8 8.70 6.15 5.53
N GLY A 9 9.63 6.84 4.89
CA GLY A 9 11.01 7.03 5.34
C GLY A 9 12.01 6.83 4.21
N THR A 10 13.29 6.70 4.54
CA THR A 10 14.36 6.54 3.54
C THR A 10 14.25 5.26 2.71
N GLY A 11 13.37 4.31 3.11
CA GLY A 11 13.27 2.98 2.52
C GLY A 11 14.44 2.06 2.90
N ARG A 12 14.38 0.79 2.53
CA ARG A 12 15.35 -0.26 2.91
C ARG A 12 15.48 -0.45 4.42
N ALA A 13 14.45 -0.09 5.16
CA ALA A 13 14.33 -0.17 6.61
C ALA A 13 13.12 -1.02 7.03
N GLY A 14 12.73 -2.06 6.26
CA GLY A 14 11.68 -2.99 6.66
C GLY A 14 10.24 -2.51 6.46
N THR A 15 9.97 -1.46 5.67
CA THR A 15 8.60 -0.96 5.42
C THR A 15 7.65 -2.02 4.86
N THR A 16 8.16 -2.95 4.04
CA THR A 16 7.38 -4.06 3.49
C THR A 16 6.98 -5.09 4.56
N PHE A 17 7.86 -5.35 5.54
CA PHE A 17 7.52 -6.17 6.70
C PHE A 17 6.34 -5.59 7.47
N LEU A 18 6.32 -4.28 7.70
CA LEU A 18 5.21 -3.62 8.41
C LEU A 18 3.88 -3.81 7.68
N VAL A 19 3.83 -3.56 6.37
CA VAL A 19 2.59 -3.79 5.60
C VAL A 19 2.14 -5.25 5.75
N ARG A 20 3.05 -6.20 5.62
CA ARG A 20 2.72 -7.62 5.77
C ARG A 20 2.21 -7.97 7.17
N LEU A 21 2.86 -7.45 8.22
CA LEU A 21 2.42 -7.65 9.60
C LEU A 21 1.02 -7.10 9.83
N LEU A 22 0.77 -5.86 9.40
CA LEU A 22 -0.53 -5.22 9.55
C LEU A 22 -1.63 -5.92 8.71
N THR A 23 -1.26 -6.45 7.54
CA THR A 23 -2.15 -7.31 6.73
C THR A 23 -2.48 -8.62 7.45
N GLU A 24 -1.50 -9.30 8.07
CA GLU A 24 -1.73 -10.52 8.87
C GLU A 24 -2.64 -10.24 10.09
N LEU A 25 -2.63 -9.04 10.60
CA LEU A 25 -3.50 -8.58 11.68
C LEU A 25 -4.87 -8.08 11.18
N ASN A 26 -5.19 -8.27 9.89
CA ASN A 26 -6.43 -7.83 9.23
C ASN A 26 -6.69 -6.31 9.29
N LEU A 27 -5.64 -5.49 9.41
CA LEU A 27 -5.77 -4.05 9.29
C LEU A 27 -5.88 -3.65 7.82
N ASP A 28 -6.56 -2.53 7.55
CA ASP A 28 -6.81 -2.04 6.19
C ASP A 28 -5.53 -1.50 5.53
N THR A 29 -4.78 -2.41 4.93
CA THR A 29 -3.57 -2.14 4.13
C THR A 29 -3.83 -2.25 2.63
N GLY A 30 -5.08 -2.50 2.20
CA GLY A 30 -5.42 -2.78 0.80
C GLY A 30 -4.97 -4.15 0.31
N TYR A 31 -4.36 -4.94 1.18
CA TYR A 31 -3.90 -6.30 0.90
C TYR A 31 -4.59 -7.32 1.81
N THR A 32 -4.63 -8.56 1.34
CA THR A 32 -5.04 -9.72 2.12
C THR A 32 -3.91 -10.74 2.19
N ARG A 33 -4.07 -11.76 3.03
CA ARG A 33 -3.09 -12.87 3.15
C ARG A 33 -2.86 -13.59 1.82
N GLU A 34 -3.87 -13.58 0.95
CA GLU A 34 -3.88 -14.31 -0.32
C GLU A 34 -3.36 -13.47 -1.50
N ASN A 35 -3.39 -12.12 -1.41
CA ASN A 35 -3.12 -11.28 -2.57
C ASN A 35 -1.85 -10.43 -2.52
N TRP A 36 -1.23 -10.24 -1.36
CA TRP A 36 -0.06 -9.36 -1.20
C TRP A 36 1.13 -9.74 -2.10
N GLN A 37 1.30 -11.04 -2.42
CA GLN A 37 2.39 -11.54 -3.28
C GLN A 37 2.36 -10.94 -4.68
N ARG A 38 1.20 -10.47 -5.15
CA ARG A 38 1.06 -9.87 -6.49
C ARG A 38 1.91 -8.63 -6.68
N ASP A 39 2.09 -7.87 -5.60
CA ASP A 39 2.79 -6.59 -5.60
C ASP A 39 4.14 -6.65 -4.89
N TYR A 40 4.53 -7.84 -4.43
CA TYR A 40 5.83 -8.09 -3.82
C TYR A 40 6.87 -8.47 -4.87
N ASP A 41 8.08 -7.95 -4.71
CA ASP A 41 9.24 -8.28 -5.52
C ASP A 41 10.27 -9.00 -4.64
N GLU A 42 10.46 -10.30 -4.90
CA GLU A 42 11.36 -11.16 -4.12
C GLU A 42 12.82 -10.77 -4.29
N HIS A 43 13.21 -10.34 -5.52
CA HIS A 43 14.60 -10.01 -5.84
C HIS A 43 15.12 -8.84 -4.99
N CYS A 44 14.31 -7.79 -4.83
CA CYS A 44 14.70 -6.62 -4.04
C CYS A 44 14.01 -6.57 -2.66
N SER A 45 13.23 -7.60 -2.28
CA SER A 45 12.46 -7.64 -1.04
C SER A 45 11.69 -6.34 -0.81
N ALA A 46 11.01 -5.86 -1.85
CA ALA A 46 10.29 -4.59 -1.90
C ALA A 46 8.91 -4.76 -2.56
N GLY A 47 8.13 -3.70 -2.60
CA GLY A 47 6.78 -3.73 -3.14
C GLY A 47 5.75 -3.34 -2.09
N LEU A 48 4.48 -3.56 -2.40
CA LEU A 48 3.35 -3.16 -1.57
C LEU A 48 3.25 -1.64 -1.40
N GLU A 49 3.73 -0.88 -2.39
CA GLU A 49 3.58 0.58 -2.43
C GLU A 49 2.18 0.95 -2.96
N HIS A 50 1.58 1.95 -2.33
CA HIS A 50 0.36 2.60 -2.79
C HIS A 50 0.70 3.92 -3.48
N ASP A 51 -0.03 4.23 -4.54
CA ASP A 51 -0.01 5.57 -5.12
C ASP A 51 -1.00 6.44 -4.34
N PRO A 52 -0.55 7.50 -3.65
CA PRO A 52 -1.46 8.39 -2.92
C PRO A 52 -2.50 9.08 -3.82
N ALA A 53 -2.23 9.20 -5.13
CA ALA A 53 -3.13 9.78 -6.11
C ALA A 53 -4.22 8.79 -6.59
N ASP A 54 -4.15 7.52 -6.23
CA ASP A 54 -5.22 6.57 -6.54
C ASP A 54 -6.52 6.97 -5.82
N ARG A 55 -7.64 6.97 -6.56
CA ARG A 55 -8.96 7.38 -6.03
C ARG A 55 -9.44 6.57 -4.84
N VAL A 56 -9.04 5.31 -4.78
CA VAL A 56 -9.39 4.39 -3.69
C VAL A 56 -8.10 3.87 -3.08
N THR A 57 -7.76 4.38 -1.92
CA THR A 57 -6.61 3.92 -1.14
C THR A 57 -7.06 3.39 0.22
N PRO A 58 -6.40 2.35 0.75
CA PRO A 58 -6.70 1.84 2.09
C PRO A 58 -6.40 2.89 3.17
N ARG A 59 -6.80 2.61 4.41
CA ARG A 59 -6.47 3.49 5.54
C ARG A 59 -4.96 3.57 5.79
N ILE A 60 -4.26 2.44 5.67
CA ILE A 60 -2.81 2.36 5.86
C ILE A 60 -2.13 2.25 4.51
N ILE A 61 -1.39 3.27 4.13
CA ILE A 61 -0.66 3.32 2.87
C ILE A 61 0.85 3.29 3.11
N LYS A 62 1.55 2.54 2.27
CA LYS A 62 3.01 2.49 2.29
C LYS A 62 3.56 3.08 1.01
N ASN A 63 4.36 4.13 1.14
CA ASN A 63 5.12 4.64 0.01
C ASN A 63 6.38 5.39 0.50
N PRO A 64 7.59 4.83 0.29
CA PRO A 64 8.83 5.53 0.63
C PRO A 64 9.02 6.84 -0.13
N ALA A 65 8.32 7.06 -1.28
CA ALA A 65 8.39 8.31 -2.02
C ALA A 65 7.76 9.49 -1.28
N LEU A 66 6.92 9.24 -0.29
CA LEU A 66 6.33 10.29 0.52
C LEU A 66 7.37 11.14 1.27
N CYS A 67 8.58 10.62 1.52
CA CYS A 67 9.64 11.46 2.08
C CYS A 67 10.04 12.63 1.16
N GLU A 68 9.71 12.57 -0.12
CA GLU A 68 9.96 13.62 -1.11
C GLU A 68 8.69 14.39 -1.49
N THR A 69 7.56 13.68 -1.60
CA THR A 69 6.32 14.22 -2.20
C THR A 69 5.27 14.67 -1.18
N LEU A 70 5.43 14.31 0.09
CA LEU A 70 4.46 14.61 1.13
C LEU A 70 4.11 16.10 1.25
N PRO A 71 5.09 17.05 1.20
CA PRO A 71 4.75 18.47 1.30
C PRO A 71 3.75 18.93 0.24
N GLY A 72 3.97 18.53 -1.02
CA GLY A 72 3.08 18.89 -2.14
C GLY A 72 1.69 18.27 -2.01
N LEU A 73 1.60 17.01 -1.58
CA LEU A 73 0.32 16.31 -1.41
C LEU A 73 -0.52 16.90 -0.26
N LEU A 74 0.11 17.34 0.82
CA LEU A 74 -0.57 18.03 1.91
C LEU A 74 -1.04 19.42 1.48
N GLN A 75 -0.18 20.16 0.77
CA GLN A 75 -0.51 21.51 0.27
C GLN A 75 -1.64 21.50 -0.75
N SER A 76 -1.67 20.52 -1.66
CA SER A 76 -2.76 20.37 -2.65
C SER A 76 -4.06 19.81 -2.06
N GLY A 77 -4.02 19.32 -0.82
CA GLY A 77 -5.17 18.64 -0.20
C GLY A 77 -5.45 17.24 -0.77
N GLU A 78 -4.55 16.68 -1.61
CA GLU A 78 -4.70 15.34 -2.17
C GLU A 78 -4.51 14.25 -1.12
N LEU A 79 -3.79 14.54 -0.04
CA LEU A 79 -3.56 13.61 1.07
C LEU A 79 -3.79 14.30 2.41
N SER A 80 -4.55 13.63 3.28
CA SER A 80 -4.66 13.96 4.71
C SER A 80 -4.02 12.84 5.52
N VAL A 81 -3.17 13.17 6.49
CA VAL A 81 -2.39 12.21 7.28
C VAL A 81 -2.78 12.29 8.74
N GLU A 82 -3.17 11.15 9.28
CA GLU A 82 -3.50 10.97 10.71
C GLU A 82 -2.24 10.66 11.54
N HIS A 83 -1.36 9.82 10.99
CA HIS A 83 -0.15 9.37 11.68
C HIS A 83 0.91 8.88 10.68
N ALA A 84 2.19 9.05 11.00
CA ALA A 84 3.29 8.51 10.21
C ALA A 84 4.07 7.44 10.99
N ILE A 85 4.22 6.25 10.41
CA ILE A 85 5.09 5.19 10.92
C ILE A 85 6.40 5.24 10.12
N ILE A 86 7.51 5.46 10.81
CA ILE A 86 8.81 5.75 10.19
C ILE A 86 9.86 4.74 10.68
N PRO A 87 10.09 3.66 9.93
CA PRO A 87 11.21 2.77 10.20
C PRO A 87 12.53 3.48 9.98
N ILE A 88 13.42 3.41 10.98
CA ILE A 88 14.74 4.01 10.94
C ILE A 88 15.80 2.92 10.86
N ARG A 89 16.70 3.06 9.92
CA ARG A 89 17.95 2.30 9.79
C ARG A 89 19.11 3.29 9.68
N THR A 90 20.32 2.88 10.03
CA THR A 90 21.49 3.73 9.79
C THR A 90 21.56 4.14 8.30
N LEU A 91 21.90 5.39 8.03
CA LEU A 91 21.97 5.88 6.64
C LEU A 91 23.03 5.10 5.84
N ALA A 92 24.11 4.71 6.47
CA ALA A 92 25.14 3.88 5.85
C ALA A 92 24.57 2.55 5.35
N ASP A 93 23.90 1.78 6.23
CA ASP A 93 23.30 0.50 5.84
C ASP A 93 22.17 0.63 4.83
N ALA A 94 21.35 1.68 4.95
CA ALA A 94 20.30 1.96 3.99
C ALA A 94 20.89 2.26 2.60
N THR A 95 22.00 3.01 2.55
CA THR A 95 22.76 3.30 1.34
C THR A 95 23.33 2.04 0.73
N LEU A 96 24.07 1.24 1.52
CA LEU A 96 24.66 -0.02 1.06
C LEU A 96 23.59 -1.00 0.56
N SER A 97 22.46 -1.08 1.24
CA SER A 97 21.33 -1.89 0.81
C SER A 97 20.75 -1.44 -0.55
N ARG A 98 20.77 -0.15 -0.87
CA ARG A 98 20.34 0.38 -2.16
C ARG A 98 21.36 0.11 -3.26
N ILE A 99 22.64 0.30 -2.96
CA ILE A 99 23.77 0.00 -3.87
C ILE A 99 23.73 -1.49 -4.23
N ARG A 100 23.52 -2.37 -3.25
CA ARG A 100 23.42 -3.81 -3.47
C ARG A 100 22.33 -4.20 -4.46
N VAL A 101 21.15 -3.55 -4.38
CA VAL A 101 20.06 -3.81 -5.34
C VAL A 101 20.43 -3.37 -6.75
N GLY A 102 21.27 -2.34 -6.90
CA GLY A 102 21.73 -1.83 -8.19
C GLY A 102 20.65 -1.20 -9.06
N GLY A 103 20.91 -1.13 -10.36
CA GLY A 103 19.92 -0.78 -11.38
C GLY A 103 19.55 0.70 -11.50
N GLY A 104 20.25 1.60 -10.80
CA GLY A 104 19.94 3.03 -10.79
C GLY A 104 18.54 3.33 -10.24
N GLY A 105 18.08 4.57 -10.35
CA GLY A 105 16.78 5.02 -9.83
C GLY A 105 15.53 4.38 -10.43
N ARG A 106 15.70 3.39 -11.32
CA ARG A 106 14.60 2.66 -11.98
C ARG A 106 14.25 1.34 -11.31
N THR A 107 15.09 0.85 -10.38
CA THR A 107 14.90 -0.42 -9.69
C THR A 107 14.24 -0.18 -8.33
N PRO A 108 13.10 -0.82 -7.99
CA PRO A 108 12.52 -0.73 -6.65
C PRO A 108 13.56 -1.12 -5.60
N GLY A 109 13.75 -0.24 -4.61
CA GLY A 109 14.76 -0.45 -3.58
C GLY A 109 16.21 -0.13 -3.99
N GLY A 110 16.49 0.19 -5.26
CA GLY A 110 17.77 0.68 -5.75
C GLY A 110 18.08 2.14 -5.40
N LEU A 111 19.09 2.73 -6.07
CA LEU A 111 19.46 4.13 -5.88
C LEU A 111 18.26 5.05 -6.07
N ARG A 112 18.21 6.15 -5.33
CA ARG A 112 17.08 7.07 -5.32
C ARG A 112 17.56 8.51 -5.33
N GLY A 113 16.96 9.34 -6.19
CA GLY A 113 17.29 10.76 -6.31
C GLY A 113 18.68 11.02 -6.90
N THR A 114 19.47 9.99 -7.15
CA THR A 114 20.79 10.06 -7.79
C THR A 114 21.08 8.73 -8.50
N ASN A 115 21.96 8.78 -9.50
CA ASN A 115 22.56 7.60 -10.13
C ASN A 115 23.98 7.32 -9.61
N ASP A 116 24.50 8.20 -8.77
CA ASP A 116 25.83 8.09 -8.17
C ASP A 116 25.74 7.46 -6.77
N PRO A 117 26.29 6.26 -6.56
CA PRO A 117 26.31 5.60 -5.25
C PRO A 117 26.94 6.45 -4.16
N ALA A 118 27.96 7.27 -4.47
CA ALA A 118 28.64 8.11 -3.51
C ALA A 118 27.73 9.23 -2.93
N GLN A 119 26.76 9.68 -3.70
CA GLN A 119 25.81 10.72 -3.27
C GLN A 119 24.60 10.14 -2.52
N GLN A 120 24.37 8.83 -2.57
CA GLN A 120 23.13 8.24 -2.08
C GLN A 120 22.88 8.52 -0.60
N GLN A 121 23.91 8.51 0.23
CA GLN A 121 23.73 8.77 1.66
C GLN A 121 23.30 10.21 1.93
N ALA A 122 23.87 11.19 1.22
CA ALA A 122 23.47 12.60 1.33
C ALA A 122 22.03 12.82 0.90
N VAL A 123 21.62 12.21 -0.22
CA VAL A 123 20.23 12.27 -0.71
C VAL A 123 19.26 11.67 0.30
N LEU A 124 19.60 10.54 0.93
CA LEU A 124 18.75 9.95 1.96
C LEU A 124 18.64 10.82 3.20
N ALA A 125 19.73 11.48 3.61
CA ALA A 125 19.74 12.41 4.74
C ALA A 125 18.85 13.62 4.47
N GLU A 126 18.94 14.21 3.27
CA GLU A 126 18.12 15.34 2.85
C GLU A 126 16.63 14.97 2.82
N ASN A 127 16.29 13.83 2.22
CA ASN A 127 14.92 13.36 2.15
C ASN A 127 14.34 13.07 3.54
N PHE A 128 15.14 12.53 4.45
CA PHE A 128 14.71 12.30 5.82
C PHE A 128 14.48 13.62 6.57
N HIS A 129 15.40 14.58 6.42
CA HIS A 129 15.22 15.91 7.01
C HIS A 129 13.94 16.59 6.49
N ARG A 130 13.69 16.55 5.16
CA ARG A 130 12.48 17.09 4.54
C ARG A 130 11.22 16.44 5.09
N LEU A 131 11.21 15.11 5.24
CA LEU A 131 10.10 14.39 5.85
C LEU A 131 9.84 14.88 7.27
N MET A 132 10.87 14.92 8.11
CA MET A 132 10.73 15.34 9.52
C MET A 132 10.25 16.78 9.63
N HIS A 133 10.83 17.70 8.84
CA HIS A 133 10.38 19.09 8.80
C HIS A 133 8.89 19.18 8.41
N THR A 134 8.45 18.40 7.42
CA THR A 134 7.05 18.39 6.98
C THR A 134 6.12 17.89 8.07
N LEU A 135 6.46 16.78 8.74
CA LEU A 135 5.62 16.23 9.82
C LEU A 135 5.48 17.21 10.98
N VAL A 136 6.58 17.87 11.36
CA VAL A 136 6.56 18.88 12.45
C VAL A 136 5.76 20.11 12.02
N ALA A 137 5.97 20.63 10.81
CA ALA A 137 5.29 21.83 10.32
C ALA A 137 3.77 21.65 10.16
N HIS A 138 3.31 20.43 9.93
CA HIS A 138 1.89 20.07 9.80
C HIS A 138 1.33 19.39 11.07
N GLU A 139 2.09 19.37 12.17
CA GLU A 139 1.69 18.76 13.45
C GLU A 139 1.21 17.30 13.32
N ILE A 140 1.78 16.56 12.35
CA ILE A 140 1.44 15.15 12.12
C ILE A 140 2.17 14.29 13.15
N PRO A 141 1.46 13.53 14.00
CA PRO A 141 2.08 12.62 14.95
C PRO A 141 2.81 11.48 14.21
N PHE A 142 3.89 11.00 14.81
CA PHE A 142 4.67 9.92 14.20
C PHE A 142 5.25 8.95 15.22
N THR A 143 5.50 7.72 14.76
CA THR A 143 6.15 6.66 15.53
C THR A 143 7.41 6.20 14.81
N PHE A 144 8.55 6.23 15.50
CA PHE A 144 9.78 5.63 15.00
C PHE A 144 9.87 4.15 15.34
N LEU A 145 10.38 3.36 14.38
CA LEU A 145 10.69 1.94 14.57
C LEU A 145 12.14 1.67 14.18
N GLU A 146 12.93 1.20 15.13
CA GLU A 146 14.34 0.89 14.92
C GLU A 146 14.50 -0.40 14.12
N PHE A 147 15.09 -0.34 12.94
CA PHE A 147 15.49 -1.50 12.16
C PHE A 147 16.96 -1.87 12.47
N PRO A 148 17.27 -3.14 12.74
CA PRO A 148 16.41 -4.32 12.53
C PRO A 148 15.54 -4.73 13.71
N ARG A 149 15.59 -4.06 14.84
CA ARG A 149 14.94 -4.47 16.09
C ARG A 149 13.46 -4.78 15.90
N PHE A 150 12.70 -3.94 15.21
CA PHE A 150 11.24 -4.16 15.05
C PHE A 150 10.88 -5.36 14.17
N VAL A 151 11.82 -5.94 13.42
CA VAL A 151 11.58 -7.18 12.64
C VAL A 151 12.04 -8.44 13.39
N THR A 152 12.70 -8.30 14.55
CA THR A 152 13.23 -9.39 15.35
C THR A 152 12.67 -9.43 16.78
N ASP A 153 12.19 -8.32 17.31
CA ASP A 153 11.66 -8.18 18.67
C ASP A 153 10.15 -7.85 18.62
N ALA A 154 9.33 -8.89 18.73
CA ALA A 154 7.88 -8.77 18.70
C ALA A 154 7.34 -7.88 19.83
N LYS A 155 7.91 -7.98 21.05
CA LYS A 155 7.47 -7.18 22.21
C LYS A 155 7.77 -5.69 21.99
N TYR A 156 8.94 -5.37 21.43
CA TYR A 156 9.25 -4.01 21.03
C TYR A 156 8.24 -3.47 20.03
N THR A 157 7.99 -4.22 18.96
CA THR A 157 7.10 -3.82 17.88
C THR A 157 5.66 -3.63 18.36
N ARG A 158 5.16 -4.57 19.17
CA ARG A 158 3.83 -4.47 19.80
C ARG A 158 3.69 -3.18 20.60
N ARG A 159 4.66 -2.89 21.47
CA ARG A 159 4.65 -1.69 22.32
C ARG A 159 4.67 -0.40 21.48
N GLN A 160 5.49 -0.34 20.43
CA GLN A 160 5.59 0.86 19.59
C GLN A 160 4.31 1.12 18.76
N LEU A 161 3.58 0.08 18.41
CA LEU A 161 2.36 0.15 17.61
C LEU A 161 1.08 -0.01 18.44
N ASP A 162 1.17 0.02 19.77
CA ASP A 162 0.03 -0.24 20.67
C ASP A 162 -1.19 0.64 20.36
N TRP A 163 -0.96 1.90 20.05
CA TRP A 163 -2.00 2.86 19.65
C TRP A 163 -2.78 2.44 18.39
N LEU A 164 -2.19 1.63 17.51
CA LEU A 164 -2.80 1.14 16.27
C LEU A 164 -3.44 -0.25 16.45
N LEU A 165 -3.04 -0.98 17.47
CA LEU A 165 -3.36 -2.40 17.66
C LEU A 165 -4.47 -2.60 18.72
N GLU A 166 -5.30 -1.58 18.93
CA GLU A 166 -6.46 -1.68 19.83
C GLU A 166 -7.36 -2.85 19.42
N GLY A 167 -7.78 -3.67 20.40
CA GLY A 167 -8.60 -4.86 20.16
C GLY A 167 -7.85 -6.09 19.63
N ILE A 168 -6.54 -6.01 19.38
CA ILE A 168 -5.71 -7.15 18.98
C ILE A 168 -4.98 -7.68 20.21
N ASP A 169 -5.31 -8.92 20.62
CA ASP A 169 -4.66 -9.56 21.76
C ASP A 169 -3.20 -9.95 21.45
N GLU A 170 -2.43 -10.18 22.53
CA GLU A 170 -1.01 -10.49 22.44
C GLU A 170 -0.74 -11.79 21.65
N GLU A 171 -1.55 -12.81 21.85
CA GLU A 171 -1.38 -14.11 21.17
C GLU A 171 -1.58 -13.98 19.65
N THR A 172 -2.62 -13.25 19.25
CA THR A 172 -2.89 -12.95 17.82
C THR A 172 -1.75 -12.16 17.20
N PHE A 173 -1.21 -11.17 17.92
CA PHE A 173 -0.07 -10.40 17.46
C PHE A 173 1.18 -11.29 17.32
N GLN A 174 1.50 -12.11 18.31
CA GLN A 174 2.68 -12.98 18.28
C GLN A 174 2.59 -14.00 17.12
N ARG A 175 1.43 -14.57 16.86
CA ARG A 175 1.21 -15.47 15.72
C ARG A 175 1.41 -14.76 14.38
N ALA A 176 0.87 -13.56 14.23
CA ALA A 176 1.05 -12.77 13.01
C ALA A 176 2.52 -12.39 12.80
N PHE A 177 3.19 -11.94 13.86
CA PHE A 177 4.61 -11.61 13.83
C PHE A 177 5.47 -12.78 13.39
N ALA A 178 5.28 -13.97 14.01
CA ALA A 178 6.03 -15.18 13.67
C ALA A 178 5.84 -15.63 12.21
N ARG A 179 4.65 -15.41 11.63
CA ARG A 179 4.39 -15.72 10.22
C ARG A 179 5.14 -14.80 9.26
N VAL A 180 5.36 -13.55 9.63
CA VAL A 180 5.93 -12.53 8.75
C VAL A 180 7.44 -12.35 8.96
N ALA A 181 7.94 -12.51 10.18
CA ALA A 181 9.34 -12.29 10.52
C ALA A 181 10.27 -13.21 9.70
N ARG A 182 11.30 -12.62 9.11
CA ARG A 182 12.34 -13.29 8.34
C ARG A 182 13.69 -12.69 8.71
N PRO A 183 14.22 -13.01 9.90
CA PRO A 183 15.52 -12.46 10.35
C PRO A 183 16.66 -12.74 9.38
N GLU A 184 16.61 -13.88 8.68
CA GLU A 184 17.58 -14.28 7.67
C GLU A 184 17.68 -13.32 6.48
N MET A 185 16.66 -12.50 6.26
CA MET A 185 16.66 -11.47 5.20
C MET A 185 17.29 -10.14 5.63
N ILE A 186 17.72 -10.02 6.87
CA ILE A 186 18.43 -8.85 7.37
C ILE A 186 19.86 -8.90 6.86
N HIS A 187 20.22 -7.95 6.01
CA HIS A 187 21.59 -7.87 5.49
C HIS A 187 22.50 -7.16 6.49
N ASP A 188 23.56 -7.85 6.87
CA ASP A 188 24.68 -7.29 7.62
C ASP A 188 25.72 -6.73 6.64
N PHE A 189 25.99 -5.44 6.73
CA PHE A 189 26.98 -4.75 5.91
C PHE A 189 28.27 -4.44 6.66
N SER A 190 28.47 -4.98 7.85
CA SER A 190 29.70 -4.77 8.64
C SER A 190 30.97 -5.21 7.89
N ARG A 191 30.85 -6.15 6.97
CA ARG A 191 31.94 -6.65 6.10
C ARG A 191 31.99 -6.00 4.71
N GLY A 192 31.22 -4.94 4.49
CA GLY A 192 31.08 -4.28 3.18
C GLY A 192 30.08 -4.96 2.24
N LEU A 193 30.07 -4.51 0.99
CA LEU A 193 29.20 -5.06 -0.05
C LEU A 193 29.81 -6.36 -0.62
N PRO A 194 28.98 -7.34 -0.99
CA PRO A 194 29.43 -8.49 -1.76
C PRO A 194 29.95 -8.06 -3.14
N ALA A 195 30.85 -8.83 -3.72
CA ALA A 195 31.54 -8.49 -4.99
C ALA A 195 30.58 -8.31 -6.19
N ASP A 196 29.42 -8.95 -6.15
CA ASP A 196 28.35 -8.86 -7.16
C ASP A 196 27.32 -7.76 -6.89
N ALA A 197 27.54 -6.95 -5.84
CA ALA A 197 26.61 -5.89 -5.51
C ALA A 197 26.51 -4.85 -6.63
N GLY A 198 25.29 -4.44 -6.92
CA GLY A 198 25.00 -3.42 -7.93
C GLY A 198 24.85 -3.95 -9.35
N GLN A 199 25.03 -5.24 -9.58
CA GLN A 199 24.70 -5.84 -10.88
C GLN A 199 23.17 -6.03 -10.96
N PRO A 200 22.50 -5.43 -11.94
CA PRO A 200 21.07 -5.67 -12.14
C PRO A 200 20.85 -7.13 -12.50
N ALA A 201 19.84 -7.77 -11.90
CA ALA A 201 19.43 -9.09 -12.38
C ALA A 201 19.07 -8.99 -13.88
N GLU A 202 19.67 -9.83 -14.71
CA GLU A 202 19.55 -9.79 -16.18
C GLU A 202 18.11 -9.71 -16.70
N ASN A 203 17.15 -10.18 -15.93
CA ASN A 203 15.73 -10.25 -16.30
C ASN A 203 14.82 -9.21 -15.59
N TYR A 204 15.37 -8.30 -14.79
CA TYR A 204 14.54 -7.39 -13.98
C TYR A 204 13.62 -6.50 -14.83
N ALA A 205 14.12 -5.94 -15.92
CA ALA A 205 13.32 -5.13 -16.84
C ALA A 205 12.17 -5.92 -17.48
N GLN A 206 12.39 -7.21 -17.77
CA GLN A 206 11.36 -8.10 -18.32
C GLN A 206 10.30 -8.45 -17.27
N ILE A 207 10.70 -8.76 -16.03
CA ILE A 207 9.80 -9.05 -14.91
C ILE A 207 8.91 -7.83 -14.64
N ARG A 208 9.50 -6.63 -14.60
CA ARG A 208 8.76 -5.38 -14.40
C ARG A 208 7.77 -5.09 -15.53
N ARG A 209 8.15 -5.32 -16.80
CA ARG A 209 7.26 -5.19 -17.97
C ARG A 209 6.09 -6.16 -17.89
N ARG A 210 6.32 -7.41 -17.48
CA ARG A 210 5.26 -8.42 -17.28
C ARG A 210 4.29 -8.00 -16.17
N LYS A 211 4.80 -7.59 -15.01
CA LYS A 211 3.96 -7.13 -13.88
C LYS A 211 3.12 -5.90 -14.28
N ARG A 212 3.72 -4.91 -14.97
CA ARG A 212 2.99 -3.72 -15.45
C ARG A 212 1.89 -4.06 -16.45
N ARG A 213 2.17 -4.96 -17.42
CA ARG A 213 1.16 -5.43 -18.40
C ARG A 213 0.02 -6.16 -17.71
N ARG A 214 0.32 -7.00 -16.72
CA ARG A 214 -0.69 -7.73 -15.96
C ARG A 214 -1.60 -6.78 -15.17
N ARG A 215 -1.05 -5.82 -14.43
CA ARG A 215 -1.82 -4.80 -13.71
C ARG A 215 -2.71 -3.97 -14.66
N HIS A 216 -2.18 -3.62 -15.83
CA HIS A 216 -2.97 -2.88 -16.81
C HIS A 216 -4.12 -3.72 -17.36
N ALA A 217 -3.89 -4.98 -17.66
CA ALA A 217 -4.94 -5.92 -18.10
C ALA A 217 -6.00 -6.14 -17.00
N GLU A 218 -5.59 -6.30 -15.74
CA GLU A 218 -6.51 -6.42 -14.60
C GLU A 218 -7.37 -5.16 -14.42
N ARG A 219 -6.79 -3.96 -14.56
CA ARG A 219 -7.55 -2.68 -14.51
C ARG A 219 -8.56 -2.58 -15.65
N ILE A 220 -8.19 -2.97 -16.87
CA ILE A 220 -9.12 -3.00 -18.02
C ILE A 220 -10.23 -3.99 -17.76
N LEU A 221 -9.92 -5.19 -17.29
CA LEU A 221 -10.94 -6.21 -17.01
C LEU A 221 -11.96 -5.74 -15.98
N VAL A 222 -11.49 -5.15 -14.88
CA VAL A 222 -12.38 -4.57 -13.85
C VAL A 222 -13.26 -3.47 -14.43
N SER A 223 -12.71 -2.58 -15.27
CA SER A 223 -13.47 -1.52 -15.91
C SER A 223 -14.53 -2.08 -16.87
N VAL A 224 -14.22 -3.13 -17.63
CA VAL A 224 -15.15 -3.81 -18.54
C VAL A 224 -16.28 -4.50 -17.75
N LEU A 225 -15.94 -5.19 -16.66
CA LEU A 225 -16.93 -5.84 -15.80
C LEU A 225 -17.88 -4.84 -15.13
N LEU A 226 -17.34 -3.69 -14.67
CA LEU A 226 -18.17 -2.61 -14.12
C LEU A 226 -19.09 -2.02 -15.17
N ALA A 227 -18.59 -1.77 -16.40
CA ALA A 227 -19.42 -1.27 -17.50
C ALA A 227 -20.51 -2.26 -17.89
N ALA A 228 -20.21 -3.56 -17.95
CA ALA A 228 -21.18 -4.62 -18.22
C ALA A 228 -22.26 -4.72 -17.11
N ALA A 229 -21.86 -4.57 -15.84
CA ALA A 229 -22.80 -4.57 -14.71
C ALA A 229 -23.75 -3.36 -14.78
N VAL A 230 -23.23 -2.17 -15.06
CA VAL A 230 -24.04 -0.95 -15.24
C VAL A 230 -25.02 -1.12 -16.42
N TRP A 231 -24.54 -1.67 -17.53
CA TRP A 231 -25.42 -1.93 -18.70
C TRP A 231 -26.52 -2.93 -18.38
N ALA A 232 -26.21 -4.02 -17.67
CA ALA A 232 -27.21 -5.02 -17.27
C ALA A 232 -28.27 -4.45 -16.32
N ILE A 233 -27.89 -3.55 -15.40
CA ILE A 233 -28.85 -2.85 -14.53
C ILE A 233 -29.74 -1.91 -15.34
N ALA A 234 -29.18 -1.14 -16.28
CA ALA A 234 -29.93 -0.24 -17.13
C ALA A 234 -30.90 -1.00 -18.06
N ALA A 235 -30.48 -2.12 -18.65
CA ALA A 235 -31.31 -2.97 -19.47
C ALA A 235 -32.52 -3.56 -18.70
N ARG A 236 -32.28 -3.93 -17.42
CA ARG A 236 -33.34 -4.43 -16.54
C ARG A 236 -34.36 -3.35 -16.18
N ALA A 237 -33.93 -2.15 -15.88
CA ALA A 237 -34.78 -1.00 -15.60
C ALA A 237 -35.63 -0.62 -16.81
N SER A 238 -35.11 -0.74 -18.05
CA SER A 238 -35.84 -0.47 -19.28
C SER A 238 -36.91 -1.53 -19.58
N SER A 239 -36.70 -2.78 -19.19
CA SER A 239 -37.70 -3.86 -19.37
C SER A 239 -38.85 -3.77 -18.37
N GLU A 240 -38.69 -3.18 -17.22
CA GLU A 240 -39.75 -2.98 -16.23
C GLU A 240 -40.66 -1.79 -16.57
N THR A 241 -40.19 -0.83 -17.37
CA THR A 241 -41.01 0.31 -17.83
C THR A 241 -41.91 -0.01 -19.02
N ASP A 242 -41.64 -1.12 -19.73
CA ASP A 242 -42.44 -1.54 -20.92
C ASP A 242 -43.62 -2.50 -20.57
N ALA A 243 -43.78 -2.86 -19.31
CA ALA A 243 -44.97 -3.55 -18.82
C ALA A 243 -46.10 -2.51 -18.64
N GLY A 244 -46.88 -2.32 -19.73
CA GLY A 244 -48.03 -1.42 -19.76
C GLY A 244 -49.05 -1.73 -18.67
N PRO A 245 -49.96 -0.78 -18.35
CA PRO A 245 -50.89 -0.94 -17.25
C PRO A 245 -51.81 -2.14 -17.51
N VAL A 246 -51.90 -3.01 -16.53
CA VAL A 246 -52.90 -4.08 -16.47
C VAL A 246 -54.27 -3.42 -16.45
N THR A 247 -54.99 -3.48 -17.59
CA THR A 247 -56.38 -3.08 -17.63
C THR A 247 -57.19 -4.10 -16.84
N THR A 248 -57.63 -3.72 -15.68
CA THR A 248 -58.68 -4.44 -14.96
C THR A 248 -60.00 -4.10 -15.61
N ASP A 249 -60.52 -5.00 -16.43
CA ASP A 249 -61.89 -4.96 -16.89
C ASP A 249 -62.81 -5.10 -15.68
N TYR A 250 -63.47 -4.00 -15.35
CA TYR A 250 -64.56 -3.99 -14.40
C TYR A 250 -65.80 -4.44 -15.16
N ASP A 251 -66.23 -5.68 -14.99
CA ASP A 251 -67.49 -6.23 -15.47
C ASP A 251 -68.61 -5.66 -14.61
N SER A 252 -69.36 -4.71 -15.20
CA SER A 252 -70.57 -4.16 -14.63
C SER A 252 -71.78 -4.91 -15.24
N SER A 253 -72.20 -6.02 -14.69
CA SER A 253 -73.49 -6.54 -14.89
C SER A 253 -74.44 -6.02 -13.79
N ALA A 254 -75.14 -4.97 -14.15
CA ALA A 254 -76.30 -4.53 -13.42
C ALA A 254 -77.46 -5.53 -13.70
N ASP A 255 -78.05 -6.07 -12.68
CA ASP A 255 -79.34 -6.72 -12.75
C ASP A 255 -80.34 -5.87 -12.00
N ALA A 256 -81.33 -5.46 -12.79
CA ALA A 256 -82.49 -4.76 -12.33
C ALA A 256 -83.66 -5.77 -12.26
N THR A 257 -84.29 -5.91 -11.15
CA THR A 257 -85.67 -6.36 -11.01
C THR A 257 -86.29 -5.82 -9.75
N ASP A 258 -87.20 -4.94 -9.94
CA ASP A 258 -88.68 -4.99 -9.77
C ASP A 258 -89.21 -5.17 -8.35
N ALA A 259 -90.04 -4.17 -8.01
CA ALA A 259 -91.40 -4.20 -7.55
C ALA A 259 -91.73 -4.43 -6.07
N GLU A 260 -92.47 -3.53 -5.64
CA GLU A 260 -93.56 -3.29 -4.71
C GLU A 260 -93.28 -2.47 -3.52
#